data_0d0e0fc36cbb781225202ce07c3d6bf0
#
_entry.id   0d0e0fc36cbb781225202ce07c3d6bf0
#
_cell.length_a   1.000
_cell.length_b   1.000
_cell.length_c   1.000
_cell.angle_alpha   90.00
_cell.angle_beta   90.00
_cell.angle_gamma   90.00
#
_symmetry.space_group_name_H-M   'P 1'
#
loop_
_entity.id
_entity.type
_entity.pdbx_description
1 polymer ?
#
loop_
_entity_poly.entity_id
_entity_poly.type
_entity_poly.pdbx_seq_one_letter_code
_entity_poly.pdbx_strand_id
1 'polypeptide(L)'
;MIRKILIFAIVFPSFLPLLAEKPRYQYFGKAYDLNTGKYVYSDNHKEYYNNGKHTHSEIQYKDANGKVFGTKHIEFDQNSEVPTFKTVDERDGYTEGADVKGKSVRLYYKRKKEDSLSEKTYTPKTPAVMDGGFDYFVRNNWEPLSRGERMAFHFIAPVQLDDYKFAVLKIKDGEWKGRPALYLKLEIDNMILKQVVKPFLLVYDVQTRRILQFDGLSNINDENGKSLKVKIVYDYPKEVLEP
;
A
#
# COMPACT_ATOMS: atom_id res chain seq x y z
N MET A 1 30.17 50.06 -50.40
CA MET A 1 28.97 49.27 -49.98
C MET A 1 29.46 48.01 -49.27
N ILE A 2 29.40 47.99 -47.92
CA ILE A 2 29.86 46.87 -47.12
C ILE A 2 28.58 46.13 -46.65
N ARG A 3 28.36 44.91 -47.16
CA ARG A 3 27.25 44.03 -46.72
C ARG A 3 27.60 43.43 -45.38
N LYS A 4 26.83 43.77 -44.33
CA LYS A 4 26.87 43.10 -43.03
C LYS A 4 26.15 41.74 -43.14
N ILE A 5 26.90 40.66 -42.94
CA ILE A 5 26.32 39.30 -42.80
C ILE A 5 25.89 39.14 -41.34
N LEU A 6 24.59 39.00 -41.13
CA LEU A 6 24.02 38.63 -39.80
C LEU A 6 24.09 37.13 -39.69
N ILE A 7 24.92 36.63 -38.77
CA ILE A 7 24.93 35.19 -38.40
C ILE A 7 23.88 34.98 -37.34
N PHE A 8 22.77 34.29 -37.67
CA PHE A 8 21.79 33.81 -36.72
C PHE A 8 22.34 32.54 -36.06
N ALA A 9 22.74 32.63 -34.80
CA ALA A 9 23.05 31.46 -33.98
C ALA A 9 21.75 30.75 -33.59
N ILE A 10 21.46 29.60 -34.18
CA ILE A 10 20.35 28.72 -33.78
C ILE A 10 20.78 28.01 -32.51
N VAL A 11 20.25 28.43 -31.35
CA VAL A 11 20.39 27.75 -30.08
C VAL A 11 19.41 26.57 -30.08
N PHE A 12 19.93 25.36 -30.31
CA PHE A 12 19.16 24.15 -30.08
C PHE A 12 18.99 23.94 -28.55
N PRO A 13 17.75 23.85 -28.04
CA PRO A 13 17.59 23.45 -26.66
C PRO A 13 18.03 21.98 -26.52
N SER A 14 19.10 21.77 -25.74
CA SER A 14 19.54 20.43 -25.37
C SER A 14 18.44 19.81 -24.47
N PHE A 15 17.62 18.93 -25.03
CA PHE A 15 16.78 18.02 -24.26
C PHE A 15 17.73 17.06 -23.55
N LEU A 16 18.07 17.35 -22.30
CA LEU A 16 18.60 16.33 -21.39
C LEU A 16 17.50 15.30 -21.17
N PRO A 17 17.72 14.00 -21.46
CA PRO A 17 16.75 12.98 -21.13
C PRO A 17 16.55 13.00 -19.60
N LEU A 18 15.30 13.17 -19.16
CA LEU A 18 14.93 13.04 -17.77
C LEU A 18 15.27 11.59 -17.39
N LEU A 19 16.35 11.40 -16.64
CA LEU A 19 16.72 10.08 -16.13
C LEU A 19 15.54 9.58 -15.27
N ALA A 20 14.96 8.45 -15.65
CA ALA A 20 13.91 7.83 -14.86
C ALA A 20 14.43 7.58 -13.44
N GLU A 21 13.65 7.99 -12.44
CA GLU A 21 13.98 7.79 -11.04
C GLU A 21 14.15 6.29 -10.78
N LYS A 22 15.24 5.90 -10.09
CA LYS A 22 15.49 4.52 -9.75
C LYS A 22 14.91 4.21 -8.39
N PRO A 23 14.16 3.10 -8.24
CA PRO A 23 13.69 2.69 -6.94
C PRO A 23 14.88 2.30 -6.03
N ARG A 24 14.80 2.68 -4.75
CA ARG A 24 15.79 2.28 -3.75
C ARG A 24 15.64 0.82 -3.38
N TYR A 25 14.39 0.35 -3.22
CA TYR A 25 14.08 -1.03 -2.89
C TYR A 25 13.07 -1.60 -3.87
N GLN A 26 13.25 -2.89 -4.19
CA GLN A 26 12.29 -3.67 -4.96
C GLN A 26 12.09 -5.01 -4.26
N TYR A 27 10.84 -5.41 -4.08
CA TYR A 27 10.47 -6.69 -3.47
C TYR A 27 9.10 -7.12 -4.00
N PHE A 28 8.70 -8.32 -3.67
CA PHE A 28 7.38 -8.81 -4.07
C PHE A 28 6.73 -9.65 -2.98
N GLY A 29 5.40 -9.61 -2.94
CA GLY A 29 4.56 -10.51 -2.18
C GLY A 29 3.97 -11.58 -3.09
N LYS A 30 3.88 -12.81 -2.60
CA LYS A 30 3.16 -13.92 -3.25
C LYS A 30 1.87 -14.16 -2.48
N ALA A 31 0.74 -13.96 -3.16
CA ALA A 31 -0.59 -14.16 -2.60
C ALA A 31 -1.10 -15.57 -2.88
N TYR A 32 -1.54 -16.23 -1.83
CA TYR A 32 -2.15 -17.57 -1.87
C TYR A 32 -3.54 -17.49 -1.27
N ASP A 33 -4.52 -18.14 -1.89
CA ASP A 33 -5.88 -18.26 -1.32
C ASP A 33 -5.84 -18.94 0.05
N LEU A 34 -6.41 -18.31 1.06
CA LEU A 34 -6.36 -18.79 2.45
C LEU A 34 -7.07 -20.12 2.68
N ASN A 35 -8.04 -20.50 1.83
CA ASN A 35 -8.80 -21.73 2.01
C ASN A 35 -8.13 -22.91 1.29
N THR A 36 -7.60 -22.66 0.09
CA THR A 36 -7.08 -23.72 -0.78
C THR A 36 -5.55 -23.80 -0.81
N GLY A 37 -4.85 -22.76 -0.36
CA GLY A 37 -3.39 -22.65 -0.45
C GLY A 37 -2.87 -22.44 -1.89
N LYS A 38 -3.75 -22.29 -2.88
CA LYS A 38 -3.34 -22.07 -4.27
C LYS A 38 -2.79 -20.65 -4.46
N TYR A 39 -1.72 -20.54 -5.25
CA TYR A 39 -1.19 -19.25 -5.68
C TYR A 39 -2.23 -18.51 -6.53
N VAL A 40 -2.38 -17.20 -6.28
CA VAL A 40 -3.39 -16.35 -6.96
C VAL A 40 -2.73 -15.24 -7.77
N TYR A 41 -1.86 -14.44 -7.15
CA TYR A 41 -1.17 -13.32 -7.78
C TYR A 41 0.12 -12.97 -7.04
N SER A 42 0.93 -12.08 -7.62
CA SER A 42 1.99 -11.36 -6.91
C SER A 42 1.77 -9.86 -6.98
N ASP A 43 2.13 -9.17 -5.89
CA ASP A 43 2.31 -7.73 -5.84
C ASP A 43 3.81 -7.40 -5.88
N ASN A 44 4.22 -6.63 -6.88
CA ASN A 44 5.62 -6.29 -7.13
C ASN A 44 5.82 -4.83 -6.78
N HIS A 45 6.55 -4.58 -5.71
CA HIS A 45 6.75 -3.26 -5.11
C HIS A 45 8.04 -2.61 -5.56
N LYS A 46 7.98 -1.31 -5.80
CA LYS A 46 9.12 -0.41 -5.97
C LYS A 46 8.95 0.75 -5.02
N GLU A 47 9.91 0.96 -4.14
CA GLU A 47 9.93 2.08 -3.19
C GLU A 47 10.96 3.12 -3.62
N TYR A 48 10.53 4.38 -3.67
CA TYR A 48 11.34 5.52 -4.08
C TYR A 48 11.61 6.43 -2.89
N TYR A 49 12.85 6.90 -2.79
CA TYR A 49 13.33 7.69 -1.66
C TYR A 49 14.06 8.94 -2.15
N ASN A 50 13.78 10.06 -1.52
CA ASN A 50 14.52 11.30 -1.72
C ASN A 50 15.13 11.74 -0.39
N ASN A 51 16.45 11.94 -0.35
CA ASN A 51 17.20 12.32 0.87
C ASN A 51 16.88 11.42 2.08
N GLY A 52 16.75 10.11 1.86
CA GLY A 52 16.44 9.14 2.91
C GLY A 52 14.97 9.07 3.33
N LYS A 53 14.11 9.95 2.84
CA LYS A 53 12.66 9.93 3.07
C LYS A 53 11.99 9.13 1.96
N HIS A 54 11.12 8.17 2.34
CA HIS A 54 10.26 7.47 1.40
C HIS A 54 9.22 8.45 0.84
N THR A 55 9.22 8.65 -0.48
CA THR A 55 8.34 9.60 -1.16
C THR A 55 7.11 8.93 -1.74
N HIS A 56 7.32 7.84 -2.49
CA HIS A 56 6.22 7.11 -3.12
C HIS A 56 6.56 5.63 -3.35
N SER A 57 5.53 4.85 -3.62
CA SER A 57 5.64 3.45 -4.03
C SER A 57 4.81 3.20 -5.28
N GLU A 58 5.35 2.35 -6.17
CA GLU A 58 4.64 1.75 -7.30
C GLU A 58 4.47 0.27 -7.05
N ILE A 59 3.27 -0.26 -7.29
CA ILE A 59 2.98 -1.67 -7.14
C ILE A 59 2.33 -2.17 -8.42
N GLN A 60 2.83 -3.30 -8.96
CA GLN A 60 2.25 -4.01 -10.08
C GLN A 60 1.70 -5.35 -9.61
N TYR A 61 0.43 -5.59 -9.86
CA TYR A 61 -0.22 -6.88 -9.62
C TYR A 61 -0.09 -7.76 -10.86
N LYS A 62 0.45 -8.99 -10.68
CA LYS A 62 0.67 -9.95 -11.76
C LYS A 62 -0.06 -11.26 -11.48
N ASP A 63 -0.70 -11.80 -12.52
CA ASP A 63 -1.32 -13.11 -12.45
C ASP A 63 -0.30 -14.26 -12.42
N ALA A 64 -0.78 -15.51 -12.40
CA ALA A 64 0.06 -16.71 -12.37
C ALA A 64 0.97 -16.87 -13.60
N ASN A 65 0.63 -16.20 -14.72
CA ASN A 65 1.42 -16.20 -15.95
C ASN A 65 2.41 -15.03 -16.02
N GLY A 66 2.46 -14.19 -14.98
CA GLY A 66 3.31 -13.00 -14.92
C GLY A 66 2.77 -11.78 -15.67
N LYS A 67 1.55 -11.85 -16.20
CA LYS A 67 0.89 -10.73 -16.87
C LYS A 67 0.43 -9.72 -15.82
N VAL A 68 0.80 -8.44 -16.02
CA VAL A 68 0.29 -7.33 -15.20
C VAL A 68 -1.20 -7.17 -15.50
N PHE A 69 -2.01 -7.12 -14.43
CA PHE A 69 -3.44 -6.88 -14.53
C PHE A 69 -3.92 -5.68 -13.70
N GLY A 70 -3.06 -5.14 -12.85
CA GLY A 70 -3.41 -3.97 -12.07
C GLY A 70 -2.18 -3.23 -11.57
N THR A 71 -2.39 -2.00 -11.14
CA THR A 71 -1.35 -1.12 -10.61
C THR A 71 -1.86 -0.35 -9.41
N LYS A 72 -0.93 -0.01 -8.51
CA LYS A 72 -1.17 0.93 -7.42
C LYS A 72 -0.02 1.93 -7.35
N HIS A 73 -0.36 3.19 -7.15
CA HIS A 73 0.58 4.26 -6.84
C HIS A 73 0.23 4.85 -5.48
N ILE A 74 1.22 5.08 -4.62
CA ILE A 74 1.04 5.62 -3.27
C ILE A 74 2.05 6.74 -3.05
N GLU A 75 1.59 7.91 -2.59
CA GLU A 75 2.42 9.08 -2.26
C GLU A 75 2.37 9.36 -0.75
N PHE A 76 3.55 9.44 -0.12
CA PHE A 76 3.70 9.59 1.33
C PHE A 76 4.10 11.00 1.78
N ASP A 77 4.22 11.94 0.85
CA ASP A 77 4.82 13.26 1.11
C ASP A 77 4.08 14.09 2.16
N GLN A 78 2.76 14.06 2.16
CA GLN A 78 1.95 14.87 3.08
C GLN A 78 1.71 14.17 4.43
N ASN A 79 1.35 12.90 4.39
CA ASN A 79 1.07 12.10 5.59
C ASN A 79 1.38 10.62 5.30
N SER A 80 2.35 10.06 6.01
CA SER A 80 2.76 8.67 5.79
C SER A 80 1.72 7.65 6.26
N GLU A 81 0.87 7.98 7.23
CA GLU A 81 -0.19 7.08 7.73
C GLU A 81 -1.50 7.23 6.94
N VAL A 82 -1.71 8.38 6.29
CA VAL A 82 -2.87 8.66 5.42
C VAL A 82 -2.34 9.16 4.06
N PRO A 83 -1.73 8.28 3.24
CA PRO A 83 -1.13 8.65 1.97
C PRO A 83 -2.19 8.94 0.90
N THR A 84 -1.85 9.76 -0.10
CA THR A 84 -2.56 9.77 -1.37
C THR A 84 -2.29 8.46 -2.11
N PHE A 85 -3.32 7.83 -2.68
CA PHE A 85 -3.10 6.63 -3.48
C PHE A 85 -4.16 6.41 -4.54
N LYS A 86 -3.82 5.61 -5.54
CA LYS A 86 -4.73 5.11 -6.57
C LYS A 86 -4.41 3.67 -6.92
N THR A 87 -5.42 2.81 -6.89
CA THR A 87 -5.38 1.43 -7.38
C THR A 87 -6.27 1.32 -8.61
N VAL A 88 -5.80 0.60 -9.63
CA VAL A 88 -6.56 0.26 -10.84
C VAL A 88 -6.39 -1.23 -11.10
N ASP A 89 -7.50 -1.94 -11.32
CA ASP A 89 -7.53 -3.29 -11.88
C ASP A 89 -8.05 -3.19 -13.31
N GLU A 90 -7.20 -3.54 -14.27
CA GLU A 90 -7.51 -3.38 -15.70
C GLU A 90 -8.44 -4.48 -16.22
N ARG A 91 -8.63 -5.58 -15.47
CA ARG A 91 -9.46 -6.72 -15.87
C ARG A 91 -10.93 -6.33 -16.00
N ASP A 92 -11.41 -5.52 -15.07
CA ASP A 92 -12.81 -5.07 -15.00
C ASP A 92 -12.98 -3.55 -14.89
N GLY A 93 -11.86 -2.81 -14.79
CA GLY A 93 -11.85 -1.35 -14.65
C GLY A 93 -12.14 -0.86 -13.23
N TYR A 94 -12.02 -1.76 -12.22
CA TYR A 94 -12.04 -1.39 -10.81
C TYR A 94 -11.05 -0.26 -10.54
N THR A 95 -11.49 0.71 -9.77
CA THR A 95 -10.63 1.83 -9.35
C THR A 95 -11.00 2.22 -7.93
N GLU A 96 -10.00 2.38 -7.07
CA GLU A 96 -10.16 2.98 -5.75
C GLU A 96 -8.99 3.91 -5.44
N GLY A 97 -9.22 4.87 -4.56
CA GLY A 97 -8.14 5.73 -4.10
C GLY A 97 -8.58 6.86 -3.21
N ALA A 98 -7.62 7.69 -2.88
CA ALA A 98 -7.80 8.88 -2.08
C ALA A 98 -6.82 9.98 -2.48
N ASP A 99 -7.31 11.21 -2.55
CA ASP A 99 -6.49 12.41 -2.64
C ASP A 99 -6.46 13.11 -1.28
N VAL A 100 -5.27 13.34 -0.73
CA VAL A 100 -5.07 13.96 0.57
C VAL A 100 -4.58 15.40 0.39
N LYS A 101 -5.28 16.37 1.02
CA LYS A 101 -4.88 17.79 1.03
C LYS A 101 -5.00 18.34 2.44
N GLY A 102 -3.90 18.46 3.14
CA GLY A 102 -3.88 18.86 4.55
C GLY A 102 -4.69 17.87 5.41
N LYS A 103 -5.80 18.32 6.02
CA LYS A 103 -6.67 17.46 6.83
C LYS A 103 -7.84 16.86 6.05
N SER A 104 -8.01 17.27 4.79
CA SER A 104 -9.13 16.83 3.94
C SER A 104 -8.72 15.62 3.11
N VAL A 105 -9.58 14.62 3.04
CA VAL A 105 -9.41 13.41 2.25
C VAL A 105 -10.59 13.28 1.30
N ARG A 106 -10.31 13.24 0.00
CA ARG A 106 -11.29 12.90 -1.04
C ARG A 106 -11.13 11.43 -1.37
N LEU A 107 -12.09 10.61 -0.98
CA LEU A 107 -12.17 9.20 -1.34
C LEU A 107 -12.88 9.05 -2.68
N TYR A 108 -12.47 8.07 -3.46
CA TYR A 108 -13.18 7.71 -4.69
C TYR A 108 -13.10 6.21 -4.94
N TYR A 109 -14.18 5.70 -5.55
CA TYR A 109 -14.35 4.29 -5.82
C TYR A 109 -15.21 4.05 -7.06
N LYS A 110 -14.82 3.12 -7.90
CA LYS A 110 -15.55 2.61 -9.04
C LYS A 110 -15.40 1.08 -9.10
N ARG A 111 -16.50 0.35 -9.06
CA ARG A 111 -16.50 -1.12 -9.01
C ARG A 111 -16.02 -1.74 -10.31
N LYS A 112 -16.49 -1.22 -11.46
CA LYS A 112 -16.17 -1.73 -12.79
C LYS A 112 -16.23 -0.62 -13.84
N LYS A 113 -15.79 -0.90 -15.05
CA LYS A 113 -15.61 0.08 -16.13
C LYS A 113 -16.88 0.88 -16.43
N GLU A 114 -18.04 0.22 -16.42
CA GLU A 114 -19.35 0.81 -16.77
C GLU A 114 -19.95 1.66 -15.64
N ASP A 115 -19.48 1.49 -14.40
CA ASP A 115 -20.03 2.23 -13.26
C ASP A 115 -19.54 3.68 -13.24
N SER A 116 -20.35 4.57 -12.67
CA SER A 116 -19.93 5.92 -12.35
C SER A 116 -18.97 5.93 -11.16
N LEU A 117 -18.06 6.88 -11.14
CA LEU A 117 -17.18 7.11 -9.99
C LEU A 117 -18.01 7.64 -8.81
N SER A 118 -17.99 6.92 -7.70
CA SER A 118 -18.53 7.38 -6.41
C SER A 118 -17.44 8.07 -5.63
N GLU A 119 -17.74 9.18 -4.97
CA GLU A 119 -16.75 9.93 -4.20
C GLU A 119 -17.34 10.64 -2.99
N LYS A 120 -16.49 10.89 -1.99
CA LYS A 120 -16.82 11.63 -0.77
C LYS A 120 -15.57 12.36 -0.29
N THR A 121 -15.74 13.62 0.06
CA THR A 121 -14.68 14.42 0.71
C THR A 121 -15.07 14.68 2.15
N TYR A 122 -14.14 14.44 3.09
CA TYR A 122 -14.35 14.65 4.52
C TYR A 122 -13.04 14.81 5.28
N THR A 123 -13.12 15.13 6.56
CA THR A 123 -11.98 15.12 7.48
C THR A 123 -12.08 13.86 8.35
N PRO A 124 -11.15 12.88 8.24
CA PRO A 124 -11.21 11.67 9.03
C PRO A 124 -10.97 11.94 10.51
N LYS A 125 -11.51 11.06 11.36
CA LYS A 125 -11.22 11.05 12.80
C LYS A 125 -9.80 10.57 13.04
N THR A 126 -9.16 11.08 14.09
CA THR A 126 -7.78 10.75 14.43
C THR A 126 -7.69 9.81 15.65
N PRO A 127 -6.67 8.95 15.71
CA PRO A 127 -5.68 8.65 14.68
C PRO A 127 -6.31 7.96 13.47
N ALA A 128 -5.89 8.35 12.27
CA ALA A 128 -6.40 7.83 11.01
C ALA A 128 -5.30 7.08 10.25
N VAL A 129 -5.68 6.01 9.56
CA VAL A 129 -4.76 5.15 8.79
C VAL A 129 -5.44 4.73 7.49
N MET A 130 -4.69 4.66 6.41
CA MET A 130 -5.22 4.27 5.11
C MET A 130 -4.20 3.47 4.30
N ASP A 131 -4.64 2.36 3.69
CA ASP A 131 -3.86 1.55 2.72
C ASP A 131 -2.41 1.27 3.19
N GLY A 132 -1.39 1.56 2.37
CA GLY A 132 0.02 1.41 2.70
C GLY A 132 0.52 2.23 3.91
N GLY A 133 -0.27 3.19 4.35
CA GLY A 133 0.00 3.95 5.58
C GLY A 133 -0.13 3.11 6.86
N PHE A 134 -0.80 1.95 6.80
CA PHE A 134 -0.87 1.04 7.93
C PHE A 134 0.51 0.51 8.35
N ASP A 135 1.39 0.25 7.40
CA ASP A 135 2.76 -0.17 7.69
C ASP A 135 3.56 0.93 8.42
N TYR A 136 3.32 2.21 8.09
CA TYR A 136 3.86 3.34 8.84
C TYR A 136 3.29 3.43 10.26
N PHE A 137 1.98 3.24 10.41
CA PHE A 137 1.35 3.25 11.73
C PHE A 137 1.93 2.17 12.64
N VAL A 138 2.14 0.94 12.15
CA VAL A 138 2.79 -0.12 12.92
C VAL A 138 4.21 0.26 13.32
N ARG A 139 5.01 0.78 12.38
CA ARG A 139 6.40 1.19 12.64
C ARG A 139 6.52 2.36 13.61
N ASN A 140 5.64 3.35 13.50
CA ASN A 140 5.59 4.51 14.39
C ASN A 140 5.16 4.14 15.83
N ASN A 141 4.33 3.10 15.94
CA ASN A 141 3.84 2.59 17.24
C ASN A 141 4.51 1.27 17.65
N TRP A 142 5.73 1.02 17.14
CA TRP A 142 6.42 -0.27 17.35
C TRP A 142 6.64 -0.59 18.84
N GLU A 143 7.13 0.38 19.61
CA GLU A 143 7.46 0.17 21.03
C GLU A 143 6.22 -0.18 21.87
N PRO A 144 5.10 0.58 21.84
CA PRO A 144 3.90 0.17 22.55
C PRO A 144 3.34 -1.17 22.05
N LEU A 145 3.33 -1.42 20.73
CA LEU A 145 2.86 -2.70 20.18
C LEU A 145 3.71 -3.87 20.65
N SER A 146 5.03 -3.73 20.66
CA SER A 146 5.95 -4.80 21.13
C SER A 146 5.77 -5.12 22.61
N ARG A 147 5.38 -4.15 23.43
CA ARG A 147 5.01 -4.34 24.85
C ARG A 147 3.61 -4.95 25.05
N GLY A 148 2.83 -5.10 23.97
CA GLY A 148 1.47 -5.68 24.03
C GLY A 148 0.36 -4.64 24.21
N GLU A 149 0.66 -3.34 24.07
CA GLU A 149 -0.38 -2.32 24.12
C GLU A 149 -1.30 -2.40 22.91
N ARG A 150 -2.58 -2.12 23.13
CA ARG A 150 -3.60 -2.09 22.09
C ARG A 150 -3.64 -0.71 21.44
N MET A 151 -3.42 -0.63 20.14
CA MET A 151 -3.44 0.62 19.39
C MET A 151 -4.71 0.70 18.54
N ALA A 152 -5.61 1.63 18.88
CA ALA A 152 -6.85 1.87 18.16
C ALA A 152 -6.70 3.04 17.18
N PHE A 153 -7.36 2.93 16.01
CA PHE A 153 -7.32 3.96 14.96
C PHE A 153 -8.57 3.86 14.06
N HIS A 154 -8.78 4.88 13.22
CA HIS A 154 -9.80 4.90 12.19
C HIS A 154 -9.18 4.49 10.86
N PHE A 155 -9.54 3.29 10.35
CA PHE A 155 -9.12 2.82 9.03
C PHE A 155 -10.04 3.37 7.97
N ILE A 156 -9.47 4.15 7.06
CA ILE A 156 -10.18 4.78 5.94
C ILE A 156 -10.32 3.76 4.82
N ALA A 157 -11.56 3.49 4.39
CA ALA A 157 -11.91 2.50 3.37
C ALA A 157 -12.57 3.19 2.16
N PRO A 158 -11.84 3.48 1.07
CA PRO A 158 -12.40 4.15 -0.10
C PRO A 158 -13.60 3.44 -0.72
N VAL A 159 -13.60 2.10 -0.75
CA VAL A 159 -14.72 1.30 -1.26
C VAL A 159 -16.03 1.49 -0.48
N GLN A 160 -15.95 1.97 0.74
CA GLN A 160 -17.10 2.27 1.59
C GLN A 160 -17.36 3.79 1.70
N LEU A 161 -16.45 4.60 1.15
CA LEU A 161 -16.45 6.06 1.26
C LEU A 161 -16.54 6.53 2.73
N ASP A 162 -15.90 5.79 3.65
CA ASP A 162 -15.99 6.05 5.09
C ASP A 162 -14.78 5.51 5.85
N ASP A 163 -14.74 5.74 7.18
CA ASP A 163 -13.75 5.15 8.08
C ASP A 163 -14.40 4.23 9.12
N TYR A 164 -13.65 3.24 9.57
CA TYR A 164 -14.08 2.26 10.57
C TYR A 164 -13.04 2.17 11.68
N LYS A 165 -13.52 2.06 12.91
CA LYS A 165 -12.63 1.88 14.06
C LYS A 165 -12.04 0.48 14.09
N PHE A 166 -10.71 0.41 14.03
CA PHE A 166 -9.91 -0.80 14.13
C PHE A 166 -8.96 -0.72 15.31
N ALA A 167 -8.37 -1.85 15.66
CA ALA A 167 -7.25 -1.91 16.58
C ALA A 167 -6.26 -2.98 16.14
N VAL A 168 -4.99 -2.68 16.34
CA VAL A 168 -3.89 -3.64 16.22
C VAL A 168 -3.38 -4.00 17.60
N LEU A 169 -3.08 -5.31 17.79
CA LEU A 169 -2.60 -5.86 19.05
C LEU A 169 -1.55 -6.94 18.79
N LYS A 170 -0.62 -7.07 19.72
CA LYS A 170 0.33 -8.19 19.75
C LYS A 170 -0.40 -9.50 20.06
N ILE A 171 -0.09 -10.55 19.31
CA ILE A 171 -0.47 -11.93 19.62
C ILE A 171 0.65 -12.58 20.41
N LYS A 172 1.89 -12.51 19.89
CA LYS A 172 3.08 -13.12 20.49
C LYS A 172 4.36 -12.60 19.83
N ASP A 173 5.47 -12.80 20.53
CA ASP A 173 6.79 -12.88 19.91
C ASP A 173 6.99 -14.29 19.35
N GLY A 174 7.80 -14.43 18.32
CA GLY A 174 8.08 -15.73 17.71
C GLY A 174 9.18 -15.66 16.68
N GLU A 175 9.21 -16.66 15.83
CA GLU A 175 10.15 -16.76 14.73
C GLU A 175 9.39 -16.96 13.42
N TRP A 176 9.90 -16.40 12.33
CA TRP A 176 9.42 -16.60 10.98
C TRP A 176 10.60 -16.93 10.06
N LYS A 177 10.67 -18.18 9.59
CA LYS A 177 11.76 -18.70 8.75
C LYS A 177 13.17 -18.38 9.30
N GLY A 178 13.39 -18.59 10.60
CA GLY A 178 14.66 -18.36 11.27
C GLY A 178 14.94 -16.90 11.68
N ARG A 179 13.99 -15.99 11.54
CA ARG A 179 14.11 -14.57 11.92
C ARG A 179 13.18 -14.23 13.08
N PRO A 180 13.66 -13.48 14.10
CA PRO A 180 12.78 -12.98 15.15
C PRO A 180 11.62 -12.18 14.56
N ALA A 181 10.39 -12.49 14.96
CA ALA A 181 9.18 -11.91 14.39
C ALA A 181 8.16 -11.53 15.47
N LEU A 182 7.45 -10.43 15.22
CA LEU A 182 6.32 -9.96 16.00
C LEU A 182 5.03 -10.34 15.28
N TYR A 183 4.19 -11.13 15.95
CA TYR A 183 2.88 -11.52 15.43
C TYR A 183 1.81 -10.56 15.96
N LEU A 184 1.13 -9.90 15.05
CA LEU A 184 0.06 -8.94 15.34
C LEU A 184 -1.26 -9.44 14.77
N LYS A 185 -2.37 -9.03 15.39
CA LYS A 185 -3.70 -9.11 14.78
C LYS A 185 -4.27 -7.71 14.60
N LEU A 186 -4.92 -7.50 13.47
CA LEU A 186 -5.74 -6.34 13.20
C LEU A 186 -7.21 -6.76 13.26
N GLU A 187 -7.99 -6.11 14.10
CA GLU A 187 -9.41 -6.42 14.28
C GLU A 187 -10.27 -5.17 14.24
N ILE A 188 -11.50 -5.32 13.75
CA ILE A 188 -12.48 -4.23 13.81
C ILE A 188 -12.87 -3.95 15.26
N ASP A 189 -12.87 -2.69 15.66
CA ASP A 189 -13.22 -2.26 17.02
C ASP A 189 -14.71 -1.94 17.13
N ASN A 190 -15.54 -2.94 16.82
CA ASN A 190 -16.99 -2.90 16.92
C ASN A 190 -17.49 -4.26 17.41
N MET A 191 -18.17 -4.29 18.55
CA MET A 191 -18.62 -5.53 19.22
C MET A 191 -19.50 -6.41 18.32
N ILE A 192 -20.36 -5.83 17.50
CA ILE A 192 -21.27 -6.57 16.60
C ILE A 192 -20.47 -7.10 15.40
N LEU A 193 -19.68 -6.25 14.76
CA LEU A 193 -18.93 -6.61 13.56
C LEU A 193 -17.77 -7.59 13.84
N LYS A 194 -17.21 -7.60 15.04
CA LYS A 194 -16.21 -8.61 15.48
C LYS A 194 -16.69 -10.05 15.35
N GLN A 195 -17.99 -10.28 15.44
CA GLN A 195 -18.55 -11.64 15.36
C GLN A 195 -18.55 -12.19 13.91
N VAL A 196 -18.54 -11.30 12.91
CA VAL A 196 -18.64 -11.67 11.49
C VAL A 196 -17.38 -11.37 10.70
N VAL A 197 -16.60 -10.38 11.11
CA VAL A 197 -15.33 -10.03 10.47
C VAL A 197 -14.19 -10.72 11.21
N LYS A 198 -13.55 -11.69 10.54
CA LYS A 198 -12.34 -12.33 11.08
C LYS A 198 -11.19 -11.35 11.16
N PRO A 199 -10.38 -11.38 12.24
CA PRO A 199 -9.20 -10.55 12.33
C PRO A 199 -8.18 -10.94 11.25
N PHE A 200 -7.38 -9.95 10.82
CA PHE A 200 -6.22 -10.16 9.95
C PHE A 200 -5.02 -10.56 10.82
N LEU A 201 -4.18 -11.44 10.30
CA LEU A 201 -2.91 -11.79 10.92
C LEU A 201 -1.77 -11.08 10.17
N LEU A 202 -0.85 -10.52 10.93
CA LEU A 202 0.30 -9.78 10.42
C LEU A 202 1.56 -10.31 11.11
N VAL A 203 2.61 -10.54 10.33
CA VAL A 203 3.91 -10.93 10.86
C VAL A 203 4.94 -9.91 10.43
N TYR A 204 5.64 -9.32 11.38
CA TYR A 204 6.66 -8.31 11.15
C TYR A 204 8.04 -8.82 11.61
N ASP A 205 9.06 -8.50 10.83
CA ASP A 205 10.46 -8.68 11.25
C ASP A 205 10.80 -7.72 12.39
N VAL A 206 11.37 -8.24 13.48
CA VAL A 206 11.67 -7.42 14.67
C VAL A 206 12.77 -6.41 14.40
N GLN A 207 13.77 -6.76 13.59
CA GLN A 207 14.95 -5.93 13.35
C GLN A 207 14.64 -4.78 12.37
N THR A 208 14.01 -5.09 11.26
CA THR A 208 13.74 -4.13 10.19
C THR A 208 12.36 -3.50 10.25
N ARG A 209 11.46 -4.07 11.07
CA ARG A 209 10.05 -3.68 11.18
C ARG A 209 9.31 -3.75 9.84
N ARG A 210 9.77 -4.62 8.91
CA ARG A 210 9.13 -4.90 7.63
C ARG A 210 8.08 -6.00 7.81
N ILE A 211 6.97 -5.89 7.08
CA ILE A 211 5.95 -6.94 7.08
C ILE A 211 6.48 -8.16 6.31
N LEU A 212 6.43 -9.34 6.94
CA LEU A 212 6.86 -10.62 6.36
C LEU A 212 5.69 -11.43 5.82
N GLN A 213 4.52 -11.30 6.46
CA GLN A 213 3.30 -12.00 6.06
C GLN A 213 2.06 -11.19 6.42
N PHE A 214 1.07 -11.27 5.56
CA PHE A 214 -0.28 -10.76 5.75
C PHE A 214 -1.29 -11.87 5.47
N ASP A 215 -2.22 -12.13 6.41
CA ASP A 215 -3.35 -13.02 6.17
C ASP A 215 -4.65 -12.21 6.36
N GLY A 216 -5.44 -12.06 5.30
CA GLY A 216 -6.65 -11.24 5.39
C GLY A 216 -7.40 -11.07 4.09
N LEU A 217 -8.22 -10.02 4.03
CA LEU A 217 -8.90 -9.60 2.82
C LEU A 217 -7.96 -8.74 1.99
N SER A 218 -7.79 -9.11 0.73
CA SER A 218 -7.07 -8.32 -0.27
C SER A 218 -7.96 -7.20 -0.81
N ASN A 219 -7.35 -6.14 -1.29
CA ASN A 219 -7.99 -5.14 -2.15
C ASN A 219 -8.05 -5.58 -3.63
N ILE A 220 -7.57 -6.78 -3.94
CA ILE A 220 -7.75 -7.43 -5.25
C ILE A 220 -8.98 -8.32 -5.19
N ASN A 221 -9.84 -8.19 -6.18
CA ASN A 221 -11.08 -8.96 -6.31
C ASN A 221 -10.89 -10.22 -7.17
N ASP A 222 -11.77 -11.19 -6.95
CA ASP A 222 -11.95 -12.32 -7.86
C ASP A 222 -12.76 -11.91 -9.12
N GLU A 223 -13.00 -12.86 -10.03
CA GLU A 223 -13.74 -12.66 -11.27
C GLU A 223 -15.20 -12.21 -11.05
N ASN A 224 -15.74 -12.40 -9.84
CA ASN A 224 -17.08 -11.99 -9.45
C ASN A 224 -17.11 -10.63 -8.71
N GLY A 225 -15.98 -9.93 -8.65
CA GLY A 225 -15.85 -8.67 -7.92
C GLY A 225 -15.85 -8.80 -6.39
N LYS A 226 -15.57 -10.00 -5.85
CA LYS A 226 -15.48 -10.27 -4.41
C LYS A 226 -14.03 -10.24 -3.95
N SER A 227 -13.75 -9.52 -2.87
CA SER A 227 -12.41 -9.46 -2.28
C SER A 227 -11.86 -10.84 -1.95
N LEU A 228 -10.66 -11.12 -2.42
CA LEU A 228 -9.93 -12.36 -2.18
C LEU A 228 -9.51 -12.45 -0.71
N LYS A 229 -9.62 -13.64 -0.12
CA LYS A 229 -9.02 -13.96 1.19
C LYS A 229 -7.66 -14.59 0.93
N VAL A 230 -6.60 -13.88 1.28
CA VAL A 230 -5.24 -14.29 0.91
C VAL A 230 -4.28 -14.33 2.08
N LYS A 231 -3.30 -15.21 1.95
CA LYS A 231 -2.02 -15.15 2.63
C LYS A 231 -1.02 -14.55 1.66
N ILE A 232 -0.45 -13.38 1.98
CA ILE A 232 0.64 -12.78 1.22
C ILE A 232 1.94 -13.03 1.99
N VAL A 233 2.92 -13.60 1.33
CA VAL A 233 4.28 -13.82 1.87
C VAL A 233 5.22 -12.92 1.10
N TYR A 234 5.88 -12.01 1.81
CA TYR A 234 6.81 -11.05 1.22
C TYR A 234 8.21 -11.62 1.12
N ASP A 235 8.84 -11.39 -0.03
CA ASP A 235 10.21 -11.78 -0.35
C ASP A 235 11.04 -10.53 -0.60
N TYR A 236 11.91 -10.22 0.33
CA TYR A 236 12.78 -9.04 0.32
C TYR A 236 14.20 -9.41 -0.08
N PRO A 237 14.90 -8.59 -0.87
CA PRO A 237 16.33 -8.72 -1.06
C PRO A 237 17.09 -8.61 0.28
N LYS A 238 18.27 -9.25 0.37
CA LYS A 238 19.03 -9.30 1.63
C LYS A 238 19.33 -7.92 2.21
N GLU A 239 19.71 -6.97 1.38
CA GLU A 239 20.02 -5.59 1.78
C GLU A 239 18.84 -4.84 2.41
N VAL A 240 17.62 -5.34 2.28
CA VAL A 240 16.41 -4.78 2.92
C VAL A 240 16.20 -5.38 4.31
N LEU A 241 16.58 -6.64 4.51
CA LEU A 241 16.41 -7.39 5.76
C LEU A 241 17.68 -7.44 6.62
N GLU A 242 18.83 -7.09 6.07
CA GLU A 242 20.11 -7.03 6.75
C GLU A 242 20.65 -5.59 6.67
N PRO A 243 20.24 -4.68 7.58
CA PRO A 243 20.64 -3.27 7.59
C PRO A 243 22.11 -3.07 8.01
#